data_c978a136e565f28127ab570bbff20a39
#
_entry.id   c978a136e565f28127ab570bbff20a39
#
_cell.length_a   1.000
_cell.length_b   1.000
_cell.length_c   1.000
_cell.angle_alpha   90.00
_cell.angle_beta   90.00
_cell.angle_gamma   90.00
#
_symmetry.space_group_name_H-M   'P 1'
#
loop_
_entity.id
_entity.type
_entity.pdbx_description
1 polymer ?
#
loop_
_entity_poly.entity_id
_entity_poly.type
_entity_poly.pdbx_seq_one_letter_code
_entity_poly.pdbx_strand_id
1 'polypeptide(L)'
;MLKIKHTTSLAVLSLLIMLFFSGCASIEKAESLHRQGEKQEALKMAISLLEDSSSKVRLRAVKLVGKIGGPKAGPALHQRLAEEDARVHREVVRNLGRLKYEPAIEDLADLVPEASSDLVRALADAFRDYGKSGIDIVV
;
A
#
# COMPACT_ATOMS: atom_id res chain seq x y z
N MET A 1 35.57 -39.47 -5.28
CA MET A 1 35.92 -38.06 -5.47
C MET A 1 34.72 -37.28 -5.96
N LEU A 2 33.95 -36.66 -5.06
CA LEU A 2 32.84 -35.76 -5.45
C LEU A 2 33.41 -34.35 -5.62
N LYS A 3 33.51 -33.88 -6.85
CA LYS A 3 33.66 -32.44 -7.15
C LYS A 3 32.28 -31.78 -7.10
N ILE A 4 31.96 -31.22 -5.96
CA ILE A 4 30.80 -30.33 -5.83
C ILE A 4 31.12 -29.06 -6.59
N LYS A 5 30.47 -28.86 -7.73
CA LYS A 5 30.62 -27.65 -8.55
C LYS A 5 29.95 -26.49 -7.83
N HIS A 6 30.71 -25.59 -7.25
CA HIS A 6 30.25 -24.34 -6.62
C HIS A 6 29.65 -23.28 -7.59
N THR A 7 29.37 -23.66 -8.84
CA THR A 7 28.86 -22.76 -9.88
C THR A 7 27.37 -22.49 -9.79
N THR A 8 26.61 -23.31 -9.06
CA THR A 8 25.15 -23.12 -8.93
C THR A 8 24.76 -22.08 -7.88
N SER A 9 25.61 -21.81 -6.90
CA SER A 9 25.32 -20.87 -5.80
C SER A 9 25.35 -19.40 -6.25
N LEU A 10 26.28 -19.03 -7.12
CA LEU A 10 26.41 -17.66 -7.64
C LEU A 10 25.25 -17.28 -8.60
N ALA A 11 24.80 -18.22 -9.42
CA ALA A 11 23.68 -17.98 -10.34
C ALA A 11 22.35 -17.82 -9.59
N VAL A 12 22.11 -18.63 -8.54
CA VAL A 12 20.93 -18.53 -7.68
C VAL A 12 20.94 -17.24 -6.86
N LEU A 13 22.09 -16.85 -6.34
CA LEU A 13 22.26 -15.59 -5.61
C LEU A 13 22.06 -14.38 -6.51
N SER A 14 22.57 -14.42 -7.75
CA SER A 14 22.36 -13.39 -8.76
C SER A 14 20.90 -13.27 -9.18
N LEU A 15 20.18 -14.38 -9.31
CA LEU A 15 18.76 -14.40 -9.64
C LEU A 15 17.91 -13.84 -8.49
N LEU A 16 18.24 -14.17 -7.24
CA LEU A 16 17.61 -13.60 -6.04
C LEU A 16 17.84 -12.09 -5.93
N ILE A 17 19.04 -11.61 -6.22
CA ILE A 17 19.36 -10.17 -6.21
C ILE A 17 18.57 -9.43 -7.30
N MET A 18 18.40 -10.02 -8.49
CA MET A 18 17.59 -9.41 -9.56
C MET A 18 16.10 -9.29 -9.19
N LEU A 19 15.55 -10.23 -8.42
CA LEU A 19 14.16 -10.16 -7.95
C LEU A 19 13.94 -9.02 -6.94
N PHE A 20 14.92 -8.71 -6.08
CA PHE A 20 14.83 -7.60 -5.12
C PHE A 20 14.95 -6.21 -5.78
N PHE A 21 15.62 -6.09 -6.92
CA PHE A 21 15.72 -4.81 -7.65
C PHE A 21 14.49 -4.50 -8.51
N SER A 22 13.68 -5.50 -8.84
CA SER A 22 12.54 -5.35 -9.76
C SER A 22 11.44 -4.43 -9.18
N GLY A 23 11.14 -4.55 -7.88
CA GLY A 23 10.08 -3.75 -7.24
C GLY A 23 10.40 -2.26 -7.17
N CYS A 24 11.65 -1.89 -6.83
CA CYS A 24 12.05 -0.48 -6.78
C CYS A 24 11.99 0.20 -8.15
N ALA A 25 12.47 -0.46 -9.21
CA ALA A 25 12.40 0.07 -10.57
C ALA A 25 10.96 0.21 -11.06
N SER A 26 10.07 -0.71 -10.65
CA SER A 26 8.65 -0.68 -11.02
C SER A 26 7.89 0.47 -10.35
N ILE A 27 8.14 0.77 -9.07
CA ILE A 27 7.49 1.89 -8.39
C ILE A 27 7.98 3.25 -8.92
N GLU A 28 9.26 3.37 -9.26
CA GLU A 28 9.80 4.58 -9.90
C GLU A 28 9.18 4.83 -11.27
N LYS A 29 8.94 3.78 -12.04
CA LYS A 29 8.23 3.86 -13.32
C LYS A 29 6.78 4.29 -13.12
N ALA A 30 6.05 3.74 -12.15
CA ALA A 30 4.68 4.15 -11.85
C ALA A 30 4.60 5.64 -11.47
N GLU A 31 5.51 6.11 -10.62
CA GLU A 31 5.61 7.52 -10.26
C GLU A 31 5.96 8.42 -11.45
N SER A 32 6.82 7.95 -12.36
CA SER A 32 7.16 8.65 -13.58
C SER A 32 5.96 8.79 -14.51
N LEU A 33 5.20 7.71 -14.73
CA LEU A 33 3.96 7.74 -15.50
C LEU A 33 2.96 8.74 -14.93
N HIS A 34 2.80 8.76 -13.59
CA HIS A 34 1.95 9.74 -12.94
C HIS A 34 2.40 11.19 -13.21
N ARG A 35 3.71 11.47 -13.15
CA ARG A 35 4.25 12.81 -13.47
C ARG A 35 4.03 13.21 -14.93
N GLN A 36 4.00 12.24 -15.84
CA GLN A 36 3.74 12.44 -17.28
C GLN A 36 2.25 12.59 -17.60
N GLY A 37 1.37 12.44 -16.60
CA GLY A 37 -0.09 12.53 -16.78
C GLY A 37 -0.76 11.21 -17.16
N GLU A 38 0.00 10.13 -17.31
CA GLU A 38 -0.49 8.78 -17.62
C GLU A 38 -1.13 8.11 -16.39
N LYS A 39 -2.20 8.73 -15.87
CA LYS A 39 -2.80 8.38 -14.58
C LYS A 39 -3.33 6.94 -14.53
N GLN A 40 -3.92 6.45 -15.62
CA GLN A 40 -4.51 5.10 -15.66
C GLN A 40 -3.45 4.01 -15.58
N GLU A 41 -2.37 4.14 -16.34
CA GLU A 41 -1.26 3.20 -16.32
C GLU A 41 -0.48 3.28 -15.00
N ALA A 42 -0.26 4.49 -14.48
CA ALA A 42 0.35 4.70 -13.18
C ALA A 42 -0.47 4.03 -12.06
N LEU A 43 -1.79 4.19 -12.06
CA LEU A 43 -2.67 3.58 -11.07
C LEU A 43 -2.65 2.06 -11.16
N LYS A 44 -2.77 1.51 -12.36
CA LYS A 44 -2.72 0.06 -12.59
C LYS A 44 -1.42 -0.54 -12.05
N MET A 45 -0.29 0.09 -12.37
CA MET A 45 1.02 -0.34 -11.90
C MET A 45 1.17 -0.17 -10.38
N ALA A 46 0.72 0.94 -9.80
CA ALA A 46 0.76 1.16 -8.37
C ALA A 46 -0.10 0.14 -7.60
N ILE A 47 -1.28 -0.20 -8.10
CA ILE A 47 -2.14 -1.24 -7.49
C ILE A 47 -1.42 -2.60 -7.49
N SER A 48 -0.75 -3.00 -8.58
CA SER A 48 -0.01 -4.27 -8.60
C SER A 48 1.16 -4.31 -7.60
N LEU A 49 1.69 -3.15 -7.20
CA LEU A 49 2.78 -3.03 -6.25
C LEU A 49 2.32 -2.96 -4.78
N LEU A 50 1.02 -2.97 -4.52
CA LEU A 50 0.49 -3.09 -3.15
C LEU A 50 0.81 -4.44 -2.50
N GLU A 51 1.12 -5.46 -3.31
CA GLU A 51 1.50 -6.81 -2.87
C GLU A 51 3.03 -7.06 -2.92
N ASP A 52 3.84 -6.02 -3.17
CA ASP A 52 5.29 -6.18 -3.25
C ASP A 52 5.87 -6.68 -1.92
N SER A 53 6.88 -7.54 -1.99
CA SER A 53 7.55 -8.11 -0.81
C SER A 53 8.21 -7.05 0.09
N SER A 54 8.62 -5.93 -0.51
CA SER A 54 9.23 -4.79 0.21
C SER A 54 8.16 -3.85 0.76
N SER A 55 8.08 -3.71 2.08
CA SER A 55 7.19 -2.72 2.72
C SER A 55 7.48 -1.29 2.27
N LYS A 56 8.72 -1.00 1.88
CA LYS A 56 9.12 0.30 1.32
C LYS A 56 8.48 0.57 -0.05
N VAL A 57 8.38 -0.46 -0.89
CA VAL A 57 7.68 -0.39 -2.17
C VAL A 57 6.18 -0.28 -1.95
N ARG A 58 5.60 -1.13 -1.08
CA ARG A 58 4.17 -1.06 -0.72
C ARG A 58 3.77 0.31 -0.20
N LEU A 59 4.57 0.91 0.69
CA LEU A 59 4.31 2.26 1.21
C LEU A 59 4.25 3.32 0.10
N ARG A 60 5.18 3.28 -0.85
CA ARG A 60 5.17 4.20 -2.01
C ARG A 60 3.96 3.93 -2.91
N ALA A 61 3.62 2.66 -3.13
CA ALA A 61 2.45 2.26 -3.90
C ALA A 61 1.15 2.76 -3.28
N VAL A 62 0.94 2.57 -1.97
CA VAL A 62 -0.22 3.09 -1.24
C VAL A 62 -0.34 4.61 -1.39
N LYS A 63 0.76 5.35 -1.21
CA LYS A 63 0.78 6.81 -1.40
C LYS A 63 0.41 7.22 -2.82
N LEU A 64 0.92 6.50 -3.81
CA LEU A 64 0.65 6.80 -5.22
C LEU A 64 -0.81 6.49 -5.59
N VAL A 65 -1.34 5.32 -5.15
CA VAL A 65 -2.75 4.97 -5.33
C VAL A 65 -3.67 6.02 -4.71
N GLY A 66 -3.40 6.42 -3.46
CA GLY A 66 -4.18 7.46 -2.79
C GLY A 66 -4.08 8.84 -3.46
N LYS A 67 -2.91 9.18 -4.00
CA LYS A 67 -2.68 10.44 -4.72
C LYS A 67 -3.40 10.50 -6.06
N ILE A 68 -3.39 9.40 -6.82
CA ILE A 68 -4.08 9.33 -8.12
C ILE A 68 -5.59 9.28 -7.91
N GLY A 69 -6.06 8.50 -6.94
CA GLY A 69 -7.47 8.34 -6.64
C GLY A 69 -8.24 7.58 -7.73
N GLY A 70 -9.53 7.87 -7.81
CA GLY A 70 -10.43 7.25 -8.77
C GLY A 70 -11.12 5.98 -8.24
N PRO A 71 -12.05 5.40 -9.02
CA PRO A 71 -12.97 4.36 -8.54
C PRO A 71 -12.29 3.05 -8.14
N LYS A 72 -11.09 2.77 -8.64
CA LYS A 72 -10.31 1.56 -8.31
C LYS A 72 -9.42 1.74 -7.08
N ALA A 73 -9.11 2.96 -6.66
CA ALA A 73 -8.18 3.23 -5.58
C ALA A 73 -8.72 2.78 -4.22
N GLY A 74 -9.96 3.15 -3.88
CA GLY A 74 -10.61 2.78 -2.63
C GLY A 74 -10.67 1.25 -2.41
N PRO A 75 -11.27 0.48 -3.35
CA PRO A 75 -11.29 -0.99 -3.24
C PRO A 75 -9.92 -1.63 -3.11
N ALA A 76 -8.92 -1.15 -3.86
CA ALA A 76 -7.56 -1.70 -3.80
C ALA A 76 -6.89 -1.44 -2.45
N LEU A 77 -7.07 -0.25 -1.86
CA LEU A 77 -6.55 0.07 -0.53
C LEU A 77 -7.31 -0.65 0.58
N HIS A 78 -8.63 -0.83 0.44
CA HIS A 78 -9.44 -1.56 1.41
C HIS A 78 -8.97 -3.01 1.59
N GLN A 79 -8.60 -3.69 0.51
CA GLN A 79 -8.02 -5.03 0.56
C GLN A 79 -6.67 -5.08 1.32
N ARG A 80 -6.03 -3.94 1.56
CA ARG A 80 -4.76 -3.82 2.29
C ARG A 80 -4.92 -3.42 3.76
N LEU A 81 -6.12 -3.46 4.33
CA LEU A 81 -6.32 -3.18 5.77
C LEU A 81 -5.61 -4.19 6.68
N ALA A 82 -5.41 -5.43 6.25
CA ALA A 82 -4.65 -6.44 6.99
C ALA A 82 -3.12 -6.34 6.78
N GLU A 83 -2.58 -5.14 6.61
CA GLU A 83 -1.15 -4.88 6.39
C GLU A 83 -0.34 -5.03 7.68
N GLU A 84 0.75 -5.80 7.61
CA GLU A 84 1.61 -6.08 8.77
C GLU A 84 2.59 -4.95 9.11
N ASP A 85 3.13 -4.24 8.10
CA ASP A 85 4.01 -3.08 8.36
C ASP A 85 3.18 -1.90 8.86
N ALA A 86 3.41 -1.49 10.10
CA ALA A 86 2.64 -0.43 10.75
C ALA A 86 2.65 0.92 10.01
N ARG A 87 3.69 1.22 9.24
CA ARG A 87 3.77 2.47 8.45
C ARG A 87 2.88 2.39 7.22
N VAL A 88 2.90 1.24 6.55
CA VAL A 88 2.03 0.97 5.39
C VAL A 88 0.58 0.95 5.85
N HIS A 89 0.26 0.25 6.94
CA HIS A 89 -1.08 0.18 7.52
C HIS A 89 -1.66 1.58 7.81
N ARG A 90 -0.92 2.42 8.54
CA ARG A 90 -1.37 3.80 8.81
C ARG A 90 -1.61 4.62 7.53
N GLU A 91 -0.79 4.40 6.50
CA GLU A 91 -0.95 5.12 5.22
C GLU A 91 -2.18 4.61 4.45
N VAL A 92 -2.48 3.31 4.50
CA VAL A 92 -3.73 2.74 3.96
C VAL A 92 -4.94 3.40 4.61
N VAL A 93 -4.99 3.41 5.95
CA VAL A 93 -6.07 4.03 6.73
C VAL A 93 -6.29 5.50 6.35
N ARG A 94 -5.21 6.31 6.31
CA ARG A 94 -5.31 7.73 5.92
C ARG A 94 -5.84 7.91 4.50
N ASN A 95 -5.38 7.10 3.56
CA ASN A 95 -5.82 7.25 2.18
C ASN A 95 -7.27 6.79 1.95
N LEU A 96 -7.75 5.79 2.68
CA LEU A 96 -9.16 5.42 2.66
C LEU A 96 -10.05 6.59 3.13
N GLY A 97 -9.67 7.26 4.21
CA GLY A 97 -10.35 8.49 4.68
C GLY A 97 -10.31 9.60 3.64
N ARG A 98 -9.16 9.94 3.09
CA ARG A 98 -8.99 10.98 2.06
C ARG A 98 -9.80 10.72 0.80
N LEU A 99 -9.90 9.46 0.40
CA LEU A 99 -10.73 9.03 -0.74
C LEU A 99 -12.22 8.97 -0.39
N LYS A 100 -12.58 9.10 0.88
CA LYS A 100 -13.94 8.94 1.41
C LYS A 100 -14.57 7.63 0.95
N TYR A 101 -13.79 6.54 1.01
CA TYR A 101 -14.26 5.24 0.59
C TYR A 101 -15.16 4.62 1.67
N GLU A 102 -16.46 4.94 1.60
CA GLU A 102 -17.48 4.56 2.60
C GLU A 102 -17.50 3.06 2.96
N PRO A 103 -17.31 2.10 2.01
CA PRO A 103 -17.32 0.69 2.37
C PRO A 103 -16.25 0.25 3.39
N ALA A 104 -15.23 1.07 3.64
CA ALA A 104 -14.21 0.76 4.64
C ALA A 104 -14.52 1.27 6.05
N ILE A 105 -15.59 2.07 6.25
CA ILE A 105 -15.81 2.78 7.52
C ILE A 105 -16.01 1.81 8.69
N GLU A 106 -16.79 0.75 8.53
CA GLU A 106 -17.04 -0.25 9.58
C GLU A 106 -15.75 -0.98 9.94
N ASP A 107 -15.00 -1.45 8.93
CA ASP A 107 -13.72 -2.13 9.16
C ASP A 107 -12.68 -1.22 9.84
N LEU A 108 -12.68 0.08 9.53
CA LEU A 108 -11.83 1.06 10.22
C LEU A 108 -12.26 1.27 11.68
N ALA A 109 -13.55 1.26 11.98
CA ALA A 109 -14.07 1.36 13.34
C ALA A 109 -13.68 0.13 14.18
N ASP A 110 -13.69 -1.05 13.58
CA ASP A 110 -13.30 -2.31 14.23
C ASP A 110 -11.80 -2.34 14.62
N LEU A 111 -10.96 -1.52 13.97
CA LEU A 111 -9.55 -1.41 14.36
C LEU A 111 -9.32 -0.58 15.63
N VAL A 112 -10.27 0.26 16.05
CA VAL A 112 -10.07 1.23 17.16
C VAL A 112 -9.70 0.58 18.48
N PRO A 113 -10.36 -0.52 18.95
CA PRO A 113 -10.11 -1.07 20.28
C PRO A 113 -8.67 -1.57 20.50
N GLU A 114 -8.01 -2.03 19.44
CA GLU A 114 -6.66 -2.63 19.52
C GLU A 114 -5.58 -1.74 18.86
N ALA A 115 -5.97 -0.51 18.46
CA ALA A 115 -5.08 0.37 17.73
C ALA A 115 -3.95 0.93 18.62
N SER A 116 -2.72 0.91 18.10
CA SER A 116 -1.62 1.68 18.69
C SER A 116 -1.91 3.19 18.63
N SER A 117 -1.25 3.99 19.48
CA SER A 117 -1.43 5.45 19.52
C SER A 117 -1.25 6.13 18.16
N ASP A 118 -0.33 5.63 17.34
CA ASP A 118 -0.10 6.15 15.98
C ASP A 118 -1.21 5.75 15.01
N LEU A 119 -1.77 4.55 15.17
CA LEU A 119 -2.89 4.10 14.36
C LEU A 119 -4.17 4.83 14.76
N VAL A 120 -4.42 5.04 16.07
CA VAL A 120 -5.54 5.87 16.56
C VAL A 120 -5.54 7.25 15.91
N ARG A 121 -4.36 7.87 15.81
CA ARG A 121 -4.24 9.18 15.14
C ARG A 121 -4.61 9.10 13.66
N ALA A 122 -4.16 8.05 12.97
CA ALA A 122 -4.50 7.84 11.55
C ALA A 122 -6.00 7.58 11.36
N LEU A 123 -6.63 6.81 12.25
CA LEU A 123 -8.07 6.57 12.27
C LEU A 123 -8.85 7.86 12.52
N ALA A 124 -8.44 8.66 13.50
CA ALA A 124 -9.06 9.95 13.78
C ALA A 124 -9.00 10.91 12.58
N ASP A 125 -7.86 10.93 11.87
CA ASP A 125 -7.73 11.71 10.64
C ASP A 125 -8.66 11.18 9.54
N ALA A 126 -8.73 9.86 9.35
CA ALA A 126 -9.61 9.23 8.38
C ALA A 126 -11.10 9.53 8.67
N PHE A 127 -11.55 9.33 9.91
CA PHE A 127 -12.94 9.64 10.28
C PHE A 127 -13.30 11.13 10.13
N ARG A 128 -12.35 12.01 10.40
CA ARG A 128 -12.55 13.45 10.11
C ARG A 128 -12.75 13.71 8.62
N ASP A 129 -12.01 13.04 7.76
CA ASP A 129 -12.14 13.17 6.30
C ASP A 129 -13.48 12.61 5.79
N TYR A 130 -14.01 11.54 6.39
CA TYR A 130 -15.36 11.03 6.12
C TYR A 130 -16.45 12.02 6.53
N GLY A 131 -16.22 12.88 7.52
CA GLY A 131 -17.20 13.84 8.03
C GLY A 131 -18.35 13.16 8.77
N LYS A 132 -19.61 13.53 8.44
CA LYS A 132 -20.79 12.99 9.16
C LYS A 132 -20.88 11.47 9.11
N SER A 133 -20.60 10.86 7.96
CA SER A 133 -20.64 9.39 7.80
C SER A 133 -19.66 8.66 8.74
N GLY A 134 -18.54 9.29 9.11
CA GLY A 134 -17.58 8.72 10.06
C GLY A 134 -17.99 8.89 11.53
N ILE A 135 -18.78 9.93 11.83
CA ILE A 135 -19.21 10.24 13.22
C ILE A 135 -20.36 9.33 13.66
N ASP A 136 -21.30 9.03 12.75
CA ASP A 136 -22.50 8.24 13.07
C ASP A 136 -22.20 6.77 13.45
N ILE A 137 -21.00 6.28 13.16
CA ILE A 137 -20.58 4.89 13.47
C ILE A 137 -19.81 4.81 14.79
N VAL A 138 -19.19 5.89 15.23
CA VAL A 138 -18.34 5.91 16.45
C VAL A 138 -19.12 6.32 17.68
N VAL A 139 -20.38 6.72 17.55
CA VAL A 139 -21.30 7.07 18.63
C VAL A 139 -22.28 5.96 18.89
#